data_f3307761d2e250aa8e4fa382f5b0308d
#
_entry.id   f3307761d2e250aa8e4fa382f5b0308d
#
_cell.length_a   1.000
_cell.length_b   1.000
_cell.length_c   1.000
_cell.angle_alpha   90.00
_cell.angle_beta   90.00
_cell.angle_gamma   90.00
#
_symmetry.space_group_name_H-M   'P 1'
#
loop_
_entity.id
_entity.type
_entity.pdbx_description
1 polymer ?
#
loop_
_entity_poly.entity_id
_entity_poly.type
_entity_poly.pdbx_seq_one_letter_code
_entity_poly.pdbx_strand_id
1 'polypeptide(L)' 'MKLSLRENDVLLYIADGLAEKEIAKKLGLKPGTVHSYVNSMRNKMGALNHAHAVGIYYREYPRWKPARRRK' A
#
# COMPACT_ATOMS: atom_id res chain seq x y z
N MET A 1 13.61 -5.55 2.90
CA MET A 1 12.43 -4.83 3.39
C MET A 1 11.28 -5.79 3.60
N LYS A 2 10.63 -5.67 4.74
CA LYS A 2 9.56 -6.59 5.05
C LYS A 2 8.34 -5.86 5.56
N LEU A 3 7.24 -6.00 4.84
CA LEU A 3 5.98 -5.40 5.23
C LEU A 3 5.10 -6.42 5.94
N SER A 4 4.27 -5.94 6.86
CA SER A 4 3.29 -6.81 7.47
C SER A 4 2.23 -7.15 6.42
N LEU A 5 1.40 -8.15 6.71
CA LEU A 5 0.35 -8.52 5.77
C LEU A 5 -0.58 -7.36 5.48
N ARG A 6 -0.94 -6.62 6.51
CA ARG A 6 -1.87 -5.49 6.32
C ARG A 6 -1.21 -4.35 5.56
N GLU A 7 0.08 -4.10 5.84
CA GLU A 7 0.81 -3.09 5.09
C GLU A 7 0.87 -3.46 3.62
N ASN A 8 1.08 -4.74 3.36
CA ASN A 8 1.14 -5.20 1.98
C ASN A 8 -0.21 -5.03 1.29
N ASP A 9 -1.30 -5.34 1.99
CA ASP A 9 -2.64 -5.12 1.44
C ASP A 9 -2.83 -3.66 1.06
N VAL A 10 -2.44 -2.76 1.95
CA VAL A 10 -2.59 -1.33 1.71
C VAL A 10 -1.79 -0.91 0.49
N LEU A 11 -0.56 -1.40 0.38
CA LEU A 11 0.28 -1.07 -0.77
C LEU A 11 -0.35 -1.54 -2.08
N LEU A 12 -0.92 -2.73 -2.08
CA LEU A 12 -1.56 -3.24 -3.29
C LEU A 12 -2.73 -2.37 -3.73
N TYR A 13 -3.53 -1.92 -2.78
CA TYR A 13 -4.64 -1.03 -3.11
C TYR A 13 -4.15 0.33 -3.59
N ILE A 14 -3.08 0.84 -2.99
CA ILE A 14 -2.50 2.09 -3.47
C ILE A 14 -2.03 1.92 -4.91
N ALA A 15 -1.39 0.81 -5.21
CA ALA A 15 -0.92 0.54 -6.57
C ALA A 15 -2.09 0.45 -7.54
N ASP A 16 -3.26 0.04 -7.05
CA ASP A 16 -4.47 0.01 -7.88
C ASP A 16 -5.14 1.36 -8.00
N GLY A 17 -4.60 2.37 -7.35
CA GLY A 17 -5.12 3.73 -7.49
C GLY A 17 -6.15 4.15 -6.46
N LEU A 18 -6.36 3.37 -5.41
CA LEU A 18 -7.34 3.72 -4.40
C LEU A 18 -6.81 4.78 -3.44
N ALA A 19 -7.69 5.68 -3.03
CA ALA A 19 -7.38 6.63 -1.98
C ALA A 19 -7.53 5.95 -0.62
N GLU A 20 -6.95 6.56 0.42
CA GLU A 20 -6.98 5.97 1.75
C GLU A 20 -8.39 5.69 2.25
N LYS A 21 -9.32 6.58 1.96
CA LYS A 21 -10.70 6.38 2.35
C LYS A 21 -11.30 5.14 1.71
N GLU A 22 -11.00 4.93 0.46
CA GLU A 22 -11.49 3.77 -0.26
C GLU A 22 -10.87 2.48 0.27
N ILE A 23 -9.58 2.55 0.60
CA ILE A 23 -8.90 1.40 1.18
C ILE A 23 -9.52 1.04 2.51
N ALA A 24 -9.81 2.06 3.33
CA ALA A 24 -10.43 1.82 4.62
C ALA A 24 -11.76 1.08 4.47
N LYS A 25 -12.55 1.49 3.50
CA LYS A 25 -13.80 0.81 3.22
C LYS A 25 -13.60 -0.64 2.81
N LYS A 26 -12.64 -0.86 1.93
CA LYS A 26 -12.38 -2.21 1.44
C LYS A 26 -11.93 -3.15 2.55
N LEU A 27 -11.15 -2.62 3.48
CA LEU A 27 -10.58 -3.44 4.55
C LEU A 27 -11.41 -3.43 5.83
N GLY A 28 -12.47 -2.65 5.85
CA GLY A 28 -13.30 -2.54 7.05
C GLY A 28 -12.58 -1.84 8.19
N LEU A 29 -11.75 -0.86 7.86
CA LEU A 29 -10.96 -0.14 8.85
C LEU A 29 -11.33 1.33 8.84
N LYS A 30 -10.91 2.03 9.89
CA LYS A 30 -11.08 3.48 9.93
C LYS A 30 -10.02 4.14 9.07
N PRO A 31 -10.32 5.29 8.46
CA PRO A 31 -9.32 5.98 7.64
C PRO A 31 -8.03 6.29 8.39
N GLY A 32 -8.15 6.66 9.67
CA GLY A 32 -6.96 6.93 10.47
C GLY A 32 -6.06 5.71 10.62
N THR A 33 -6.67 4.54 10.71
CA THR A 33 -5.91 3.29 10.81
C THR A 33 -5.16 3.02 9.51
N VAL A 34 -5.82 3.25 8.37
CA VAL A 34 -5.16 3.08 7.08
C VAL A 34 -4.01 4.06 6.95
N HIS A 35 -4.22 5.30 7.38
CA HIS A 35 -3.16 6.30 7.33
C HIS A 35 -1.94 5.86 8.15
N SER A 36 -2.17 5.25 9.31
CA SER A 36 -1.08 4.73 10.13
C SER A 36 -0.32 3.63 9.41
N TYR A 37 -1.03 2.75 8.72
CA TYR A 37 -0.36 1.71 7.94
C TYR A 37 0.45 2.31 6.80
N VAL A 38 -0.08 3.34 6.15
CA VAL A 38 0.66 4.01 5.08
C VAL A 38 1.95 4.62 5.60
N ASN A 39 1.87 5.31 6.73
CA ASN A 39 3.07 5.91 7.32
C ASN A 39 4.09 4.86 7.73
N SER A 40 3.64 3.79 8.35
CA SER A 40 4.53 2.72 8.76
C SER A 40 5.21 2.08 7.56
N MET A 41 4.44 1.81 6.53
CA MET A 41 4.95 1.23 5.31
C MET A 41 5.98 2.13 4.66
N ARG A 42 5.67 3.42 4.54
CA ARG A 42 6.60 4.37 3.94
C ARG A 42 7.90 4.47 4.72
N ASN A 43 7.79 4.47 6.05
CA ASN A 43 8.99 4.52 6.88
C ASN A 43 9.87 3.31 6.68
N LYS A 44 9.26 2.13 6.63
CA LYS A 44 10.02 0.91 6.42
C LYS A 44 10.71 0.89 5.06
N MET A 45 10.08 1.49 4.07
CA MET A 45 10.61 1.50 2.72
C MET A 45 11.52 2.69 2.44
N GLY A 46 11.51 3.68 3.30
CA GLY A 46 12.22 4.91 3.03
C GLY A 46 11.60 5.69 1.89
N ALA A 47 10.28 5.57 1.71
CA ALA A 47 9.59 6.18 0.58
C ALA A 47 9.11 7.58 0.92
N LEU A 48 9.17 8.47 -0.06
CA LEU A 48 8.74 9.85 0.13
C LEU A 48 7.23 10.02 -0.03
N ASN A 49 6.62 9.19 -0.84
CA ASN A 49 5.18 9.26 -1.08
C ASN A 49 4.69 7.92 -1.61
N HIS A 50 3.40 7.86 -1.92
CA HIS A 50 2.79 6.61 -2.39
C HIS A 50 3.43 6.09 -3.68
N ALA A 51 3.62 6.98 -4.64
CA ALA A 51 4.20 6.57 -5.92
C ALA A 51 5.61 6.04 -5.74
N HIS A 52 6.39 6.69 -4.88
CA HIS A 52 7.74 6.25 -4.59
C HIS A 52 7.72 4.86 -3.93
N ALA A 53 6.77 4.64 -3.02
CA ALA A 53 6.65 3.35 -2.37
C ALA A 53 6.37 2.23 -3.37
N VAL A 54 5.46 2.48 -4.30
CA VAL A 54 5.16 1.50 -5.33
C VAL A 54 6.38 1.23 -6.19
N GLY A 55 7.11 2.29 -6.55
CA GLY A 55 8.30 2.14 -7.37
C GLY A 55 9.38 1.34 -6.67
N ILE A 56 9.57 1.56 -5.37
CA ILE A 56 10.54 0.80 -4.61
C ILE A 56 10.16 -0.68 -4.56
N TYR A 57 8.87 -0.94 -4.34
CA TYR A 57 8.40 -2.30 -4.26
C TYR A 57 8.61 -3.03 -5.59
N TYR A 58 8.34 -2.35 -6.71
CA TYR A 58 8.58 -2.90 -8.03
C TYR A 58 10.04 -3.26 -8.25
N ARG A 59 10.93 -2.39 -7.78
CA ARG A 59 12.35 -2.66 -7.95
C ARG A 59 12.82 -3.87 -7.15
N GLU A 60 12.26 -4.02 -5.95
CA GLU A 60 12.65 -5.11 -5.09
C GLU A 60 12.03 -6.43 -5.52
N TYR A 61 10.83 -6.35 -6.10
CA TYR A 61 10.12 -7.54 -6.58
C TYR A 61 9.70 -7.33 -8.03
N PRO A 62 10.65 -7.51 -8.96
CA PRO A 62 10.37 -7.20 -10.38
C PRO A 62 9.18 -7.95 -10.97
N ARG A 63 8.84 -9.10 -10.39
CA ARG A 63 7.72 -9.88 -10.91
C ARG A 63 6.40 -9.56 -10.25
N TRP A 64 6.42 -8.69 -9.26
CA TRP A 64 5.21 -8.32 -8.56
C TRP A 64 4.33 -7.46 -9.46
N LYS A 65 3.03 -7.75 -9.41
CA LYS A 65 2.06 -6.94 -10.12
C LYS A 65 0.93 -6.60 -9.19
N PRO A 66 0.38 -5.39 -9.28
CA PRO A 66 -0.77 -5.06 -8.46
C PRO A 66 -1.93 -5.99 -8.76
N ALA A 67 -2.62 -6.42 -7.73
CA ALA A 67 -3.79 -7.24 -7.93
C ALA A 67 -4.88 -6.39 -8.57
N ARG A 68 -5.46 -6.87 -9.68
CA ARG A 68 -6.53 -6.14 -10.28
C ARG A 68 -7.78 -6.39 -9.53
N ARG A 69 -8.34 -5.36 -8.99
CA ARG A 69 -9.56 -5.50 -8.23
C ARG A 69 -10.73 -5.47 -9.16
N ARG A 70 -11.08 -6.64 -9.64
CA ARG A 70 -12.14 -6.67 -10.53
C ARG A 70 -13.40 -6.39 -9.84
N LYS A 71 -14.23 -5.75 -10.44
CA LYS A 71 -15.44 -5.42 -9.79
C LYS A 71 -16.44 -6.42 -10.01
#